data_7155464efb96a69c721dbfc8446e8468
#
_entry.id   7155464efb96a69c721dbfc8446e8468
#
_cell.length_a   1.000
_cell.length_b   1.000
_cell.length_c   1.000
_cell.angle_alpha   90.00
_cell.angle_beta   90.00
_cell.angle_gamma   90.00
#
_symmetry.space_group_name_H-M   'P 1'
#
loop_
_entity.id
_entity.type
_entity.pdbx_description
1 polymer ?
#
loop_
_entity_poly.entity_id
_entity_poly.type
_entity_poly.pdbx_seq_one_letter_code
_entity_poly.pdbx_strand_id
1 'polypeptide(L)'
;AKVETIRFGIFDADLWHLYLDARILIGIMKRIDEDSVRKSRIILALNNCINVFSDDRENVSKARDCLKQELAKPASASDLNVSAIGHAHIDTGWLWPVRETVRKTARTFATQLSIIEKYPEYIFGASQPQHYQFMKDKYPEIYAKIKEAVNSGNWEVQGGMWVEADCNLI
;
A
#
# COMPACT_ATOMS: atom_id res chain seq x y z
N ALA A 1 10.68 -19.07 21.99
CA ALA A 1 11.36 -18.10 21.12
C ALA A 1 12.14 -17.13 22.01
N LYS A 2 13.38 -16.81 21.65
CA LYS A 2 14.24 -15.88 22.38
C LYS A 2 14.32 -14.58 21.57
N VAL A 3 14.05 -13.44 22.20
CA VAL A 3 14.25 -12.14 21.58
C VAL A 3 15.75 -11.82 21.66
N GLU A 4 16.39 -11.71 20.49
CA GLU A 4 17.85 -11.44 20.43
C GLU A 4 18.15 -9.94 20.44
N THR A 5 17.31 -9.12 19.79
CA THR A 5 17.54 -7.67 19.68
C THR A 5 16.21 -6.92 19.63
N ILE A 6 16.13 -5.83 20.37
CA ILE A 6 15.08 -4.81 20.27
C ILE A 6 15.75 -3.50 19.88
N ARG A 7 15.29 -2.86 18.80
CA ARG A 7 15.79 -1.56 18.34
C ARG A 7 14.61 -0.58 18.28
N PHE A 8 14.88 0.66 18.63
CA PHE A 8 13.95 1.78 18.44
C PHE A 8 14.72 2.98 17.93
N GLY A 9 14.02 3.91 17.28
CA GLY A 9 14.63 5.11 16.71
C GLY A 9 13.56 6.11 16.28
N ILE A 10 14.00 7.29 15.87
CA ILE A 10 13.14 8.31 15.28
C ILE A 10 13.01 8.02 13.78
N PHE A 11 11.77 7.93 13.30
CA PHE A 11 11.49 7.74 11.87
C PHE A 11 11.67 9.07 11.13
N ASP A 12 12.61 9.11 10.18
CA ASP A 12 12.83 10.24 9.30
C ASP A 12 12.01 10.07 8.00
N ALA A 13 10.91 10.79 7.92
CA ALA A 13 10.00 10.69 6.79
C ALA A 13 10.61 11.20 5.47
N ASP A 14 11.42 12.26 5.51
CA ASP A 14 12.03 12.82 4.31
C ASP A 14 13.09 11.90 3.72
N LEU A 15 13.92 11.32 4.58
CA LEU A 15 14.92 10.33 4.17
C LEU A 15 14.25 9.06 3.64
N TRP A 16 13.13 8.65 4.25
CA TRP A 16 12.32 7.55 3.76
C TRP A 16 11.75 7.82 2.36
N HIS A 17 11.24 9.03 2.13
CA HIS A 17 10.75 9.41 0.81
C HIS A 17 11.88 9.47 -0.23
N LEU A 18 13.07 9.98 0.12
CA LEU A 18 14.23 9.92 -0.78
C LEU A 18 14.57 8.48 -1.15
N TYR A 19 14.57 7.57 -0.18
CA TYR A 19 14.76 6.14 -0.44
C TYR A 19 13.71 5.58 -1.40
N LEU A 20 12.43 5.88 -1.21
CA LEU A 20 11.35 5.42 -2.08
C LEU A 20 11.48 5.99 -3.50
N ASP A 21 11.75 7.28 -3.64
CA ASP A 21 11.93 7.97 -4.91
C ASP A 21 13.07 7.32 -5.72
N ALA A 22 14.23 7.12 -5.08
CA ALA A 22 15.37 6.46 -5.72
C ALA A 22 15.07 4.99 -6.06
N ARG A 23 14.42 4.25 -5.17
CA ARG A 23 14.05 2.84 -5.38
C ARG A 23 13.12 2.66 -6.56
N ILE A 24 12.13 3.56 -6.75
CA ILE A 24 11.23 3.55 -7.90
C ILE A 24 12.02 3.72 -9.19
N LEU A 25 12.88 4.73 -9.28
CA LEU A 25 13.68 5.00 -10.48
C LEU A 25 14.65 3.85 -10.79
N ILE A 26 15.29 3.26 -9.79
CA ILE A 26 16.13 2.06 -9.95
C ILE A 26 15.29 0.89 -10.48
N GLY A 27 14.07 0.73 -9.98
CA GLY A 27 13.14 -0.29 -10.45
C GLY A 27 12.75 -0.12 -11.91
N ILE A 28 12.50 1.10 -12.36
CA ILE A 28 12.22 1.45 -13.76
C ILE A 28 13.46 1.17 -14.62
N MET A 29 14.62 1.69 -14.20
CA MET A 29 15.89 1.54 -14.93
C MET A 29 16.25 0.08 -15.23
N LYS A 30 15.93 -0.85 -14.31
CA LYS A 30 16.18 -2.29 -14.48
C LYS A 30 15.22 -2.99 -15.46
N ARG A 31 14.15 -2.34 -15.89
CA ARG A 31 13.09 -2.92 -16.71
C ARG A 31 12.96 -2.30 -18.10
N ILE A 32 13.59 -1.18 -18.35
CA ILE A 32 13.62 -0.51 -19.66
C ILE A 32 14.89 -0.88 -20.41
N ASP A 33 14.84 -0.75 -21.76
CA ASP A 33 15.94 -1.13 -22.65
C ASP A 33 17.25 -0.41 -22.32
N GLU A 34 18.37 -1.11 -22.52
CA GLU A 34 19.71 -0.59 -22.22
C GLU A 34 20.00 0.70 -22.98
N ASP A 35 19.60 0.80 -24.24
CA ASP A 35 19.84 1.95 -25.12
C ASP A 35 18.78 3.08 -24.97
N SER A 36 17.89 2.96 -23.99
CA SER A 36 16.84 3.93 -23.75
C SER A 36 17.43 5.26 -23.26
N VAL A 37 17.07 6.35 -23.91
CA VAL A 37 17.37 7.72 -23.46
C VAL A 37 16.83 7.96 -22.04
N ARG A 38 15.70 7.38 -21.71
CA ARG A 38 15.11 7.45 -20.36
C ARG A 38 16.04 6.81 -19.32
N LYS A 39 16.65 5.66 -19.64
CA LYS A 39 17.61 4.99 -18.74
C LYS A 39 18.81 5.89 -18.44
N SER A 40 19.40 6.46 -19.47
CA SER A 40 20.54 7.38 -19.32
C SER A 40 20.19 8.61 -18.46
N ARG A 41 18.98 9.16 -18.61
CA ARG A 41 18.50 10.28 -17.80
C ARG A 41 18.26 9.89 -16.34
N ILE A 42 17.70 8.69 -16.09
CA ILE A 42 17.52 8.17 -14.73
C ILE A 42 18.87 7.97 -14.04
N ILE A 43 19.86 7.42 -14.74
CA ILE A 43 21.22 7.25 -14.22
C ILE A 43 21.81 8.60 -13.83
N LEU A 44 21.67 9.60 -14.71
CA LEU A 44 22.17 10.95 -14.43
C LEU A 44 21.46 11.58 -13.22
N ALA A 45 20.15 11.45 -13.12
CA ALA A 45 19.37 11.95 -11.99
C ALA A 45 19.78 11.29 -10.67
N LEU A 46 19.98 9.96 -10.65
CA LEU A 46 20.44 9.22 -9.49
C LEU A 46 21.87 9.62 -9.08
N ASN A 47 22.77 9.82 -10.03
CA ASN A 47 24.13 10.29 -9.75
C ASN A 47 24.12 11.71 -9.16
N ASN A 48 23.33 12.61 -9.72
CA ASN A 48 23.17 13.96 -9.18
C ASN A 48 22.58 13.92 -7.77
N CYS A 49 21.60 13.07 -7.55
CA CYS A 49 20.98 12.86 -6.23
C CYS A 49 22.02 12.42 -5.19
N ILE A 50 22.85 11.43 -5.50
CA ILE A 50 23.91 10.92 -4.60
C ILE A 50 24.93 12.02 -4.30
N ASN A 51 25.38 12.75 -5.33
CA ASN A 51 26.36 13.82 -5.19
C ASN A 51 25.83 14.97 -4.31
N VAL A 52 24.54 15.32 -4.46
CA VAL A 52 23.90 16.37 -3.65
C VAL A 52 23.65 15.87 -2.22
N PHE A 53 23.22 14.63 -2.05
CA PHE A 53 22.95 14.06 -0.72
C PHE A 53 24.22 13.99 0.13
N SER A 54 25.31 13.43 -0.41
CA SER A 54 26.64 13.36 0.23
C SER A 54 26.60 12.94 1.72
N ASP A 55 25.72 12.00 2.06
CA ASP A 55 25.44 11.51 3.42
C ASP A 55 25.06 12.60 4.44
N ASP A 56 24.60 13.76 3.96
CA ASP A 56 24.16 14.86 4.79
C ASP A 56 22.63 14.97 4.82
N ARG A 57 22.05 14.84 6.02
CA ARG A 57 20.61 14.91 6.24
C ARG A 57 20.00 16.25 5.78
N GLU A 58 20.72 17.34 5.88
CA GLU A 58 20.25 18.67 5.48
C GLU A 58 20.03 18.78 3.97
N ASN A 59 20.69 17.95 3.19
CA ASN A 59 20.57 17.92 1.74
C ASN A 59 19.46 17.01 1.18
N VAL A 60 18.71 16.30 2.01
CA VAL A 60 17.67 15.34 1.58
C VAL A 60 16.65 15.98 0.63
N SER A 61 16.14 17.17 0.94
CA SER A 61 15.19 17.87 0.07
C SER A 61 15.78 18.21 -1.29
N LYS A 62 17.01 18.74 -1.33
CA LYS A 62 17.72 19.05 -2.57
C LYS A 62 18.03 17.79 -3.39
N ALA A 63 18.40 16.70 -2.73
CA ALA A 63 18.65 15.42 -3.38
C ALA A 63 17.37 14.87 -4.02
N ARG A 64 16.19 14.97 -3.35
CA ARG A 64 14.90 14.61 -3.91
C ARG A 64 14.53 15.46 -5.12
N ASP A 65 14.87 16.75 -5.12
CA ASP A 65 14.62 17.63 -6.27
C ASP A 65 15.32 17.14 -7.55
N CYS A 66 16.49 16.51 -7.44
CA CYS A 66 17.17 15.90 -8.57
C CYS A 66 16.37 14.77 -9.23
N LEU A 67 15.49 14.10 -8.50
CA LEU A 67 14.70 12.96 -8.99
C LEU A 67 13.34 13.36 -9.54
N LYS A 68 12.79 14.50 -9.15
CA LYS A 68 11.43 14.94 -9.47
C LYS A 68 11.11 14.91 -10.95
N GLN A 69 12.02 15.38 -11.80
CA GLN A 69 11.78 15.45 -13.24
C GLN A 69 11.56 14.07 -13.87
N GLU A 70 12.32 13.06 -13.43
CA GLU A 70 12.18 11.70 -13.95
C GLU A 70 10.97 10.98 -13.35
N LEU A 71 10.62 11.26 -12.08
CA LEU A 71 9.43 10.72 -11.43
C LEU A 71 8.13 11.31 -12.01
N ALA A 72 8.13 12.57 -12.43
CA ALA A 72 6.96 13.24 -13.00
C ALA A 72 6.67 12.85 -14.46
N LYS A 73 7.54 12.10 -15.13
CA LYS A 73 7.31 11.67 -16.50
C LYS A 73 6.14 10.69 -16.57
N PRO A 74 5.14 10.98 -17.41
CA PRO A 74 4.03 10.04 -17.62
C PRO A 74 4.51 8.75 -18.28
N ALA A 75 3.73 7.70 -18.11
CA ALA A 75 3.83 6.51 -18.92
C ALA A 75 3.59 6.83 -20.41
N SER A 76 4.07 5.99 -21.32
CA SER A 76 3.78 6.18 -22.74
C SER A 76 2.31 5.90 -23.05
N ALA A 77 1.81 6.42 -24.18
CA ALA A 77 0.41 6.21 -24.58
C ALA A 77 0.08 4.72 -24.88
N SER A 78 1.10 3.89 -25.06
CA SER A 78 0.97 2.44 -25.27
C SER A 78 1.04 1.62 -23.97
N ASP A 79 1.32 2.24 -22.83
CA ASP A 79 1.41 1.55 -21.55
C ASP A 79 0.00 1.20 -21.03
N LEU A 80 -0.08 0.09 -20.33
CA LEU A 80 -1.31 -0.37 -19.70
C LEU A 80 -1.65 0.53 -18.49
N ASN A 81 -2.95 0.76 -18.30
CA ASN A 81 -3.44 1.35 -17.07
C ASN A 81 -3.54 0.27 -15.99
N VAL A 82 -3.03 0.56 -14.81
CA VAL A 82 -3.08 -0.34 -13.66
C VAL A 82 -3.89 0.31 -12.55
N SER A 83 -4.96 -0.36 -12.12
CA SER A 83 -5.69 0.01 -10.90
C SER A 83 -5.17 -0.82 -9.74
N ALA A 84 -4.73 -0.17 -8.68
CA ALA A 84 -4.26 -0.84 -7.46
C ALA A 84 -5.31 -0.66 -6.36
N ILE A 85 -5.92 -1.77 -5.93
CA ILE A 85 -6.93 -1.80 -4.88
C ILE A 85 -6.37 -2.59 -3.71
N GLY A 86 -6.47 -2.05 -2.49
CA GLY A 86 -6.09 -2.75 -1.27
C GLY A 86 -7.03 -3.91 -0.99
N HIS A 87 -6.48 -5.02 -0.52
CA HIS A 87 -7.25 -6.18 -0.08
C HIS A 87 -6.60 -6.83 1.13
N ALA A 88 -7.40 -7.50 1.97
CA ALA A 88 -6.90 -8.28 3.08
C ALA A 88 -7.70 -9.58 3.16
N HIS A 89 -7.10 -10.68 2.74
CA HIS A 89 -7.70 -12.00 2.84
C HIS A 89 -7.82 -12.43 4.30
N ILE A 90 -9.01 -12.84 4.72
CA ILE A 90 -9.30 -13.34 6.07
C ILE A 90 -10.17 -14.58 5.97
N ASP A 91 -9.61 -15.73 6.31
CA ASP A 91 -10.38 -16.98 6.37
C ASP A 91 -11.45 -16.91 7.46
N THR A 92 -12.67 -17.30 7.12
CA THR A 92 -13.78 -17.42 8.07
C THR A 92 -13.72 -18.79 8.77
N GLY A 93 -12.85 -18.87 9.77
CA GLY A 93 -12.40 -20.13 10.35
C GLY A 93 -11.28 -20.77 9.51
N TRP A 94 -10.27 -21.30 10.14
CA TRP A 94 -9.16 -22.04 9.51
C TRP A 94 -8.42 -22.82 10.60
N LEU A 95 -7.10 -22.62 10.78
CA LEU A 95 -6.36 -23.12 11.96
C LEU A 95 -6.71 -22.34 13.24
N TRP A 96 -7.76 -21.54 13.19
CA TRP A 96 -8.33 -20.79 14.31
C TRP A 96 -9.86 -20.88 14.29
N PRO A 97 -10.50 -20.72 15.46
CA PRO A 97 -11.96 -20.71 15.55
C PRO A 97 -12.57 -19.41 14.99
N VAL A 98 -13.86 -19.47 14.63
CA VAL A 98 -14.62 -18.30 14.09
C VAL A 98 -14.54 -17.07 15.00
N ARG A 99 -14.50 -17.25 16.33
CA ARG A 99 -14.33 -16.10 17.24
C ARG A 99 -13.05 -15.31 16.99
N GLU A 100 -11.98 -15.95 16.50
CA GLU A 100 -10.75 -15.25 16.13
C GLU A 100 -10.89 -14.56 14.77
N THR A 101 -11.64 -15.13 13.83
CA THR A 101 -12.00 -14.45 12.59
C THR A 101 -12.71 -13.11 12.87
N VAL A 102 -13.67 -13.11 13.80
CA VAL A 102 -14.35 -11.87 14.22
C VAL A 102 -13.37 -10.79 14.68
N ARG A 103 -12.39 -11.17 15.52
CA ARG A 103 -11.34 -10.26 16.00
C ARG A 103 -10.41 -9.77 14.89
N LYS A 104 -10.00 -10.70 14.01
CA LYS A 104 -9.14 -10.36 12.84
C LYS A 104 -9.85 -9.38 11.94
N THR A 105 -11.11 -9.63 11.61
CA THR A 105 -11.93 -8.74 10.79
C THR A 105 -12.02 -7.35 11.41
N ALA A 106 -12.32 -7.25 12.70
CA ALA A 106 -12.42 -5.97 13.39
C ALA A 106 -11.10 -5.19 13.34
N ARG A 107 -9.96 -5.84 13.63
CA ARG A 107 -8.63 -5.20 13.55
C ARG A 107 -8.29 -4.76 12.13
N THR A 108 -8.51 -5.64 11.15
CA THR A 108 -8.24 -5.36 9.75
C THR A 108 -9.07 -4.19 9.25
N PHE A 109 -10.39 -4.23 9.45
CA PHE A 109 -11.29 -3.20 8.96
C PHE A 109 -11.05 -1.84 9.65
N ALA A 110 -10.80 -1.83 10.96
CA ALA A 110 -10.39 -0.60 11.64
C ALA A 110 -9.08 -0.02 11.08
N THR A 111 -8.10 -0.87 10.78
CA THR A 111 -6.84 -0.45 10.16
C THR A 111 -7.07 0.13 8.77
N GLN A 112 -7.89 -0.52 7.94
CA GLN A 112 -8.19 -0.03 6.58
C GLN A 112 -8.93 1.32 6.61
N LEU A 113 -9.88 1.48 7.50
CA LEU A 113 -10.57 2.77 7.71
C LEU A 113 -9.59 3.88 8.12
N SER A 114 -8.65 3.57 9.01
CA SER A 114 -7.60 4.53 9.38
C SER A 114 -6.65 4.87 8.23
N ILE A 115 -6.38 3.92 7.33
CA ILE A 115 -5.60 4.18 6.11
C ILE A 115 -6.38 5.08 5.15
N ILE A 116 -7.69 4.84 4.95
CA ILE A 116 -8.57 5.68 4.12
C ILE A 116 -8.61 7.13 4.67
N GLU A 117 -8.74 7.30 5.98
CA GLU A 117 -8.72 8.63 6.62
C GLU A 117 -7.40 9.37 6.35
N LYS A 118 -6.28 8.65 6.29
CA LYS A 118 -4.94 9.20 6.08
C LYS A 118 -4.59 9.42 4.61
N TYR A 119 -5.11 8.57 3.72
CA TYR A 119 -4.82 8.54 2.29
C TYR A 119 -6.15 8.49 1.51
N PRO A 120 -6.73 9.66 1.18
CA PRO A 120 -8.05 9.73 0.53
C PRO A 120 -8.12 9.04 -0.85
N GLU A 121 -6.98 8.85 -1.51
CA GLU A 121 -6.88 8.12 -2.77
C GLU A 121 -6.90 6.60 -2.61
N TYR A 122 -6.79 6.09 -1.38
CA TYR A 122 -6.75 4.65 -1.12
C TYR A 122 -8.13 4.04 -1.25
N ILE A 123 -8.22 2.94 -2.00
CA ILE A 123 -9.42 2.12 -2.16
C ILE A 123 -9.15 0.75 -1.56
N PHE A 124 -10.07 0.26 -0.76
CA PHE A 124 -10.02 -1.08 -0.17
C PHE A 124 -11.19 -1.92 -0.60
N GLY A 125 -10.94 -3.18 -1.00
CA GLY A 125 -11.97 -4.16 -1.34
C GLY A 125 -12.06 -5.28 -0.31
N ALA A 126 -13.28 -5.69 0.03
CA ALA A 126 -13.53 -6.85 0.88
C ALA A 126 -14.74 -7.63 0.39
N SER A 127 -14.59 -8.95 0.25
CA SER A 127 -15.45 -9.82 -0.54
C SER A 127 -16.44 -10.66 0.25
N GLN A 128 -16.28 -10.83 1.57
CA GLN A 128 -17.07 -11.77 2.36
C GLN A 128 -18.19 -11.07 3.15
N PRO A 129 -19.48 -11.22 2.78
CA PRO A 129 -20.62 -10.67 3.51
C PRO A 129 -20.65 -11.05 4.99
N GLN A 130 -20.18 -12.24 5.35
CA GLN A 130 -20.10 -12.68 6.74
C GLN A 130 -19.22 -11.75 7.61
N HIS A 131 -18.17 -11.17 7.04
CA HIS A 131 -17.32 -10.22 7.76
C HIS A 131 -18.07 -8.93 8.09
N TYR A 132 -18.87 -8.42 7.15
CA TYR A 132 -19.73 -7.26 7.39
C TYR A 132 -20.81 -7.55 8.43
N GLN A 133 -21.37 -8.77 8.40
CA GLN A 133 -22.34 -9.20 9.40
C GLN A 133 -21.71 -9.22 10.81
N PHE A 134 -20.48 -9.72 10.96
CA PHE A 134 -19.76 -9.65 12.23
C PHE A 134 -19.57 -8.22 12.72
N MET A 135 -19.25 -7.28 11.82
CA MET A 135 -19.11 -5.87 12.19
C MET A 135 -20.45 -5.27 12.60
N LYS A 136 -21.50 -5.54 11.84
CA LYS A 136 -22.86 -5.07 12.16
C LYS A 136 -23.32 -5.51 13.55
N ASP A 137 -23.08 -6.79 13.90
CA ASP A 137 -23.59 -7.39 15.14
C ASP A 137 -22.74 -7.07 16.36
N LYS A 138 -21.41 -6.94 16.20
CA LYS A 138 -20.47 -6.89 17.32
C LYS A 138 -19.67 -5.59 17.41
N TYR A 139 -19.56 -4.84 16.31
CA TYR A 139 -18.77 -3.61 16.19
C TYR A 139 -19.52 -2.57 15.35
N PRO A 140 -20.72 -2.13 15.79
CA PRO A 140 -21.59 -1.25 15.00
C PRO A 140 -20.94 0.08 14.60
N GLU A 141 -19.99 0.59 15.39
CA GLU A 141 -19.23 1.80 15.06
C GLU A 141 -18.32 1.58 13.84
N ILE A 142 -17.62 0.43 13.76
CA ILE A 142 -16.82 0.06 12.59
C ILE A 142 -17.75 -0.10 11.38
N TYR A 143 -18.89 -0.76 11.55
CA TYR A 143 -19.87 -0.94 10.47
C TYR A 143 -20.41 0.37 9.93
N ALA A 144 -20.68 1.36 10.79
CA ALA A 144 -21.10 2.69 10.39
C ALA A 144 -20.05 3.39 9.53
N LYS A 145 -18.77 3.37 9.96
CA LYS A 145 -17.65 3.93 9.19
C LYS A 145 -17.42 3.21 7.86
N ILE A 146 -17.63 1.89 7.79
CA ILE A 146 -17.58 1.15 6.52
C ILE A 146 -18.63 1.68 5.54
N LYS A 147 -19.87 1.92 5.99
CA LYS A 147 -20.92 2.49 5.13
C LYS A 147 -20.55 3.88 4.60
N GLU A 148 -19.93 4.71 5.43
CA GLU A 148 -19.42 6.02 5.02
C GLU A 148 -18.32 5.87 3.95
N ALA A 149 -17.39 4.95 4.15
CA ALA A 149 -16.32 4.67 3.20
C ALA A 149 -16.84 4.06 1.88
N VAL A 150 -17.90 3.26 1.91
CA VAL A 150 -18.60 2.78 0.70
C VAL A 150 -19.24 3.96 -0.04
N ASN A 151 -19.94 4.84 0.67
CA ASN A 151 -20.59 6.00 0.06
C ASN A 151 -19.60 7.00 -0.55
N SER A 152 -18.38 7.11 0.00
CA SER A 152 -17.31 7.96 -0.55
C SER A 152 -16.54 7.31 -1.69
N GLY A 153 -16.77 6.01 -1.99
CA GLY A 153 -16.04 5.27 -3.03
C GLY A 153 -14.69 4.74 -2.62
N ASN A 154 -14.31 4.85 -1.34
CA ASN A 154 -13.04 4.34 -0.81
C ASN A 154 -13.10 2.89 -0.35
N TRP A 155 -14.29 2.31 -0.30
CA TRP A 155 -14.50 0.92 0.08
C TRP A 155 -15.40 0.21 -0.93
N GLU A 156 -14.85 -0.81 -1.58
CA GLU A 156 -15.57 -1.63 -2.56
C GLU A 156 -16.08 -2.91 -1.90
N VAL A 157 -17.40 -3.09 -1.96
CA VAL A 157 -18.03 -4.33 -1.52
C VAL A 157 -18.03 -5.31 -2.70
N GLN A 158 -17.23 -6.34 -2.58
CA GLN A 158 -17.03 -7.35 -3.63
C GLN A 158 -17.66 -8.69 -3.24
N GLY A 159 -17.67 -9.62 -4.20
CA GLY A 159 -18.01 -11.02 -4.01
C GLY A 159 -19.48 -11.35 -4.22
N GLY A 160 -19.72 -12.60 -4.59
CA GLY A 160 -21.03 -13.20 -4.78
C GLY A 160 -21.32 -14.36 -3.81
N MET A 161 -20.39 -14.66 -2.90
CA MET A 161 -20.51 -15.75 -1.94
C MET A 161 -20.47 -15.20 -0.50
N TRP A 162 -21.23 -15.83 0.39
CA TRP A 162 -21.32 -15.42 1.79
C TRP A 162 -19.98 -15.44 2.51
N VAL A 163 -19.19 -16.48 2.25
CA VAL A 163 -17.78 -16.62 2.58
C VAL A 163 -17.01 -17.10 1.35
N GLU A 164 -15.74 -16.80 1.25
CA GLU A 164 -14.90 -17.36 0.19
C GLU A 164 -14.74 -18.86 0.41
N ALA A 165 -15.15 -19.66 -0.58
CA ALA A 165 -14.97 -21.11 -0.54
C ALA A 165 -13.54 -21.48 -0.93
N ASP A 166 -12.99 -22.50 -0.28
CA ASP A 166 -11.75 -23.14 -0.72
C ASP A 166 -11.99 -23.85 -2.05
N CYS A 167 -11.03 -23.74 -2.98
CA CYS A 167 -11.08 -24.39 -4.30
C CYS A 167 -11.33 -25.91 -4.24
N ASN A 168 -10.99 -26.56 -3.11
CA ASN A 168 -11.24 -27.99 -2.91
C ASN A 168 -12.68 -28.33 -2.54
N LEU A 169 -13.54 -27.33 -2.33
CA LEU A 169 -14.93 -27.47 -1.93
C LEU A 169 -15.93 -27.16 -3.06
N ILE A 170 -15.43 -26.82 -4.25
CA ILE A 170 -16.24 -26.46 -5.41
C ILE A 170 -16.13 -27.54 -6.47
#